data_ce37d178db08d24b4375b78b9e7d3ea3
#
_entry.id   ce37d178db08d24b4375b78b9e7d3ea3
#
_cell.length_a   1.000
_cell.length_b   1.000
_cell.length_c   1.000
_cell.angle_alpha   90.00
_cell.angle_beta   90.00
_cell.angle_gamma   90.00
#
_symmetry.space_group_name_H-M   'P 1'
#
loop_
_entity.id
_entity.type
_entity.pdbx_description
1 polymer ?
#
loop_
_entity_poly.entity_id
_entity_poly.type
_entity_poly.pdbx_seq_one_letter_code
_entity_poly.pdbx_strand_id
1 'polypeptide(L)'
;MEQTYAIELKNITKRFGKIVANDGINLKVKRGEILSLLGENGSGKTTLMNMISGIYFPDEGRILVDGKAVSIRSPKDSFDLGIGMIHQHFKLIDVMTAAENIILGLKGNAVLDMKKVHKDIQELVDRYGFDLDPAQKVYTMSVSQKQTVEIVKMLYRGANILILDEPTAVLTPQEVDKLFEVLRNMRDDGRAIIIITHKLNEVLELSDRVAILRKGKYIGTLQTSEATVESLTEMMVGEKVSLDINRPMPHDLKKRLTINNITCTNEDGLHVLENVSFEAFGGEVLGVAGISGSGQKE
;
A
#
# COMPACT_ATOMS: atom_id res chain seq x y z
N MET A 1 -27.02 -18.02 -8.07
CA MET A 1 -25.66 -18.08 -8.65
C MET A 1 -24.68 -18.11 -7.49
N GLU A 2 -23.82 -19.12 -7.39
CA GLU A 2 -22.75 -19.14 -6.38
C GLU A 2 -21.87 -17.92 -6.60
N GLN A 3 -21.65 -17.15 -5.56
CA GLN A 3 -20.84 -15.92 -5.60
C GLN A 3 -19.38 -16.32 -5.79
N THR A 4 -18.88 -16.19 -7.03
CA THR A 4 -17.50 -16.55 -7.36
C THR A 4 -16.56 -15.46 -6.82
N TYR A 5 -15.65 -15.86 -5.91
CA TYR A 5 -14.62 -14.96 -5.38
C TYR A 5 -13.47 -14.83 -6.37
N ALA A 6 -12.92 -13.63 -6.51
CA ALA A 6 -11.72 -13.40 -7.32
C ALA A 6 -10.53 -14.18 -6.76
N ILE A 7 -10.38 -14.18 -5.43
CA ILE A 7 -9.35 -14.97 -4.74
C ILE A 7 -9.88 -15.49 -3.40
N GLU A 8 -9.57 -16.73 -3.08
CA GLU A 8 -9.83 -17.35 -1.78
C GLU A 8 -8.55 -17.99 -1.23
N LEU A 9 -8.29 -17.73 0.03
CA LEU A 9 -7.25 -18.37 0.84
C LEU A 9 -7.94 -19.33 1.79
N LYS A 10 -7.52 -20.60 1.81
CA LYS A 10 -8.08 -21.63 2.68
C LYS A 10 -6.98 -22.25 3.53
N ASN A 11 -7.03 -21.99 4.85
CA ASN A 11 -6.12 -22.51 5.87
C ASN A 11 -4.64 -22.25 5.52
N ILE A 12 -4.32 -21.06 5.04
CA ILE A 12 -2.95 -20.69 4.64
C ILE A 12 -2.07 -20.55 5.88
N THR A 13 -1.03 -21.34 5.91
CA THR A 13 0.00 -21.31 6.97
C THR A 13 1.38 -21.07 6.37
N LYS A 14 2.16 -20.19 7.03
CA LYS A 14 3.56 -19.92 6.67
C LYS A 14 4.43 -19.85 7.91
N ARG A 15 5.53 -20.62 7.88
CA ARG A 15 6.52 -20.69 8.95
C ARG A 15 7.89 -20.26 8.44
N PHE A 16 8.63 -19.56 9.27
CA PHE A 16 10.05 -19.24 9.08
C PHE A 16 10.83 -19.77 10.29
N GLY A 17 11.36 -20.95 10.18
CA GLY A 17 11.96 -21.67 11.31
C GLY A 17 10.94 -21.88 12.44
N LYS A 18 11.17 -21.29 13.60
CA LYS A 18 10.27 -21.38 14.76
C LYS A 18 9.12 -20.36 14.76
N ILE A 19 9.16 -19.38 13.84
CA ILE A 19 8.19 -18.29 13.77
C ILE A 19 7.05 -18.70 12.83
N VAL A 20 5.81 -18.69 13.32
CA VAL A 20 4.61 -18.86 12.50
C VAL A 20 4.12 -17.47 12.10
N ALA A 21 4.41 -17.07 10.88
CA ALA A 21 4.05 -15.74 10.35
C ALA A 21 2.57 -15.64 9.97
N ASN A 22 2.00 -16.74 9.48
CA ASN A 22 0.56 -16.90 9.21
C ASN A 22 0.13 -18.29 9.69
N ASP A 23 -1.01 -18.38 10.37
CA ASP A 23 -1.52 -19.58 11.00
C ASP A 23 -2.98 -19.82 10.61
N GLY A 24 -3.21 -20.72 9.65
CA GLY A 24 -4.52 -21.14 9.19
C GLY A 24 -5.41 -20.03 8.62
N ILE A 25 -4.84 -19.07 7.87
CA ILE A 25 -5.56 -17.90 7.38
C ILE A 25 -6.63 -18.29 6.35
N ASN A 26 -7.85 -17.81 6.58
CA ASN A 26 -8.96 -17.91 5.64
C ASN A 26 -9.41 -16.50 5.23
N LEU A 27 -9.26 -16.16 3.96
CA LEU A 27 -9.62 -14.85 3.43
C LEU A 27 -10.30 -15.01 2.06
N LYS A 28 -11.28 -14.16 1.78
CA LYS A 28 -12.00 -14.16 0.51
C LYS A 28 -12.18 -12.75 0.01
N VAL A 29 -11.89 -12.51 -1.26
CA VAL A 29 -12.06 -11.22 -1.94
C VAL A 29 -12.97 -11.43 -3.15
N LYS A 30 -13.96 -10.57 -3.30
CA LYS A 30 -14.92 -10.61 -4.41
C LYS A 30 -14.38 -9.83 -5.60
N ARG A 31 -14.95 -10.06 -6.77
CA ARG A 31 -14.77 -9.15 -7.90
C ARG A 31 -15.56 -7.86 -7.67
N GLY A 32 -15.00 -6.73 -8.11
CA GLY A 32 -15.60 -5.42 -7.85
C GLY A 32 -15.64 -5.06 -6.36
N GLU A 33 -14.59 -5.42 -5.62
CA GLU A 33 -14.46 -5.16 -4.18
C GLU A 33 -13.11 -4.55 -3.87
N ILE A 34 -13.11 -3.57 -2.98
CA ILE A 34 -11.91 -3.09 -2.29
C ILE A 34 -11.91 -3.67 -0.88
N LEU A 35 -10.99 -4.59 -0.61
CA LEU A 35 -10.76 -5.17 0.70
C LEU A 35 -9.52 -4.55 1.34
N SER A 36 -9.66 -3.92 2.49
CA SER A 36 -8.49 -3.53 3.29
C SER A 36 -8.07 -4.65 4.23
N LEU A 37 -6.76 -4.88 4.28
CA LEU A 37 -6.13 -5.82 5.20
C LEU A 37 -5.40 -5.04 6.29
N LEU A 38 -5.98 -5.03 7.48
CA LEU A 38 -5.47 -4.34 8.66
C LEU A 38 -4.72 -5.26 9.62
N GLY A 39 -3.90 -4.66 10.46
CA GLY A 39 -3.18 -5.31 11.55
C GLY A 39 -1.92 -4.52 11.92
N GLU A 40 -1.39 -4.77 13.10
CA GLU A 40 -0.14 -4.17 13.56
C GLU A 40 1.06 -4.58 12.70
N ASN A 41 2.18 -3.88 12.85
CA ASN A 41 3.44 -4.30 12.24
C ASN A 41 3.83 -5.70 12.76
N GLY A 42 4.25 -6.59 11.83
CA GLY A 42 4.54 -7.98 12.19
C GLY A 42 3.32 -8.90 12.32
N SER A 43 2.09 -8.44 12.04
CA SER A 43 0.89 -9.29 12.09
C SER A 43 0.77 -10.31 10.95
N GLY A 44 1.69 -10.30 9.97
CA GLY A 44 1.73 -11.27 8.87
C GLY A 44 1.12 -10.80 7.56
N LYS A 45 0.67 -9.52 7.43
CA LYS A 45 0.03 -8.98 6.21
C LYS A 45 0.90 -9.11 4.97
N THR A 46 2.11 -8.54 5.02
CA THR A 46 3.07 -8.59 3.89
C THR A 46 3.47 -10.02 3.58
N THR A 47 3.62 -10.90 4.58
CA THR A 47 3.90 -12.32 4.35
C THR A 47 2.76 -13.00 3.59
N LEU A 48 1.51 -12.73 3.98
CA LEU A 48 0.33 -13.28 3.31
C LEU A 48 0.25 -12.82 1.85
N MET A 49 0.47 -11.53 1.59
CA MET A 49 0.45 -10.98 0.24
C MET A 49 1.63 -11.49 -0.61
N ASN A 50 2.80 -11.68 -0.01
CA ASN A 50 3.95 -12.27 -0.68
C ASN A 50 3.71 -13.74 -1.10
N MET A 51 2.83 -14.48 -0.41
CA MET A 51 2.42 -15.81 -0.88
C MET A 51 1.50 -15.72 -2.10
N ILE A 52 0.60 -14.75 -2.15
CA ILE A 52 -0.29 -14.52 -3.30
C ILE A 52 0.50 -14.00 -4.50
N SER A 53 1.51 -13.17 -4.29
CA SER A 53 2.38 -12.64 -5.36
C SER A 53 3.49 -13.60 -5.80
N GLY A 54 3.59 -14.80 -5.19
CA GLY A 54 4.54 -15.83 -5.58
C GLY A 54 5.98 -15.60 -5.11
N ILE A 55 6.21 -14.70 -4.15
CA ILE A 55 7.50 -14.47 -3.50
C ILE A 55 7.76 -15.59 -2.46
N TYR A 56 6.71 -15.97 -1.72
CA TYR A 56 6.75 -17.11 -0.81
C TYR A 56 5.76 -18.18 -1.23
N PHE A 57 6.04 -19.43 -0.86
CA PHE A 57 5.11 -20.53 -1.02
C PHE A 57 4.49 -20.88 0.35
N PRO A 58 3.18 -21.08 0.47
CA PRO A 58 2.55 -21.51 1.72
C PRO A 58 3.03 -22.92 2.11
N ASP A 59 3.23 -23.16 3.41
CA ASP A 59 3.61 -24.46 3.92
C ASP A 59 2.38 -25.38 4.03
N GLU A 60 1.19 -24.78 4.29
CA GLU A 60 -0.09 -25.49 4.37
C GLU A 60 -1.20 -24.63 3.76
N GLY A 61 -2.31 -25.28 3.40
CA GLY A 61 -3.47 -24.64 2.82
C GLY A 61 -3.45 -24.57 1.30
N ARG A 62 -4.38 -23.82 0.73
CA ARG A 62 -4.52 -23.68 -0.74
C ARG A 62 -5.07 -22.30 -1.11
N ILE A 63 -4.64 -21.82 -2.26
CA ILE A 63 -5.12 -20.57 -2.89
C ILE A 63 -6.04 -20.97 -4.03
N LEU A 64 -7.19 -20.31 -4.14
CA LEU A 64 -8.10 -20.45 -5.27
C LEU A 64 -8.21 -19.08 -5.95
N VAL A 65 -8.15 -19.08 -7.28
CA VAL A 65 -8.44 -17.92 -8.13
C VAL A 65 -9.61 -18.28 -9.02
N ASP A 66 -10.64 -17.44 -9.03
CA ASP A 66 -11.92 -17.71 -9.72
C ASP A 66 -12.49 -19.11 -9.43
N GLY A 67 -12.40 -19.51 -8.16
CA GLY A 67 -12.91 -20.81 -7.68
C GLY A 67 -12.02 -22.02 -8.01
N LYS A 68 -10.91 -21.85 -8.75
CA LYS A 68 -9.99 -22.92 -9.12
C LYS A 68 -8.77 -22.91 -8.21
N ALA A 69 -8.43 -24.08 -7.64
CA ALA A 69 -7.21 -24.22 -6.86
C ALA A 69 -5.98 -24.03 -7.76
N VAL A 70 -5.05 -23.18 -7.33
CA VAL A 70 -3.85 -22.80 -8.07
C VAL A 70 -2.59 -23.01 -7.22
N SER A 71 -1.46 -23.21 -7.89
CA SER A 71 -0.14 -23.26 -7.26
C SER A 71 0.68 -22.08 -7.75
N ILE A 72 0.96 -21.12 -6.85
CA ILE A 72 1.73 -19.91 -7.15
C ILE A 72 3.12 -20.09 -6.57
N ARG A 73 4.11 -20.39 -7.41
CA ARG A 73 5.49 -20.68 -6.99
C ARG A 73 6.48 -19.59 -7.39
N SER A 74 6.02 -18.67 -8.23
CA SER A 74 6.83 -17.55 -8.71
C SER A 74 5.96 -16.33 -8.98
N PRO A 75 6.54 -15.12 -9.01
CA PRO A 75 5.82 -13.90 -9.43
C PRO A 75 5.23 -14.03 -10.85
N LYS A 76 5.84 -14.86 -11.72
CA LYS A 76 5.31 -15.11 -13.04
C LYS A 76 3.99 -15.89 -12.97
N ASP A 77 3.88 -16.92 -12.11
CA ASP A 77 2.63 -17.66 -11.95
C ASP A 77 1.49 -16.76 -11.44
N SER A 78 1.82 -15.86 -10.49
CA SER A 78 0.89 -14.83 -10.00
C SER A 78 0.40 -13.94 -11.15
N PHE A 79 1.31 -13.46 -11.98
CA PHE A 79 1.01 -12.66 -13.17
C PHE A 79 0.13 -13.41 -14.18
N ASP A 80 0.47 -14.64 -14.51
CA ASP A 80 -0.27 -15.47 -15.47
C ASP A 80 -1.72 -15.74 -14.98
N LEU A 81 -1.96 -15.62 -13.66
CA LEU A 81 -3.30 -15.67 -13.02
C LEU A 81 -3.99 -14.30 -12.93
N GLY A 82 -3.39 -13.24 -13.47
CA GLY A 82 -3.95 -11.89 -13.42
C GLY A 82 -3.84 -11.20 -12.06
N ILE A 83 -2.86 -11.59 -11.23
CA ILE A 83 -2.60 -10.96 -9.93
C ILE A 83 -1.39 -10.03 -10.07
N GLY A 84 -1.57 -8.76 -9.72
CA GLY A 84 -0.52 -7.74 -9.69
C GLY A 84 -0.30 -7.20 -8.28
N MET A 85 0.95 -7.10 -7.85
CA MET A 85 1.31 -6.48 -6.56
C MET A 85 2.17 -5.25 -6.77
N ILE A 86 1.75 -4.15 -6.16
CA ILE A 86 2.47 -2.89 -6.09
C ILE A 86 3.07 -2.79 -4.69
N HIS A 87 4.40 -2.78 -4.64
CA HIS A 87 5.16 -2.73 -3.40
C HIS A 87 5.33 -1.29 -2.91
N GLN A 88 5.59 -1.12 -1.62
CA GLN A 88 5.87 0.17 -1.00
C GLN A 88 7.06 0.90 -1.66
N HIS A 89 8.05 0.16 -2.20
CA HIS A 89 9.17 0.73 -2.94
C HIS A 89 9.03 0.43 -4.43
N PHE A 90 9.04 1.47 -5.25
CA PHE A 90 8.89 1.35 -6.70
C PHE A 90 10.05 0.58 -7.34
N LYS A 91 9.70 -0.30 -8.27
CA LYS A 91 10.67 -1.07 -9.06
C LYS A 91 10.74 -0.52 -10.49
N LEU A 92 11.00 0.80 -10.60
CA LEU A 92 11.10 1.52 -11.86
C LEU A 92 12.56 1.83 -12.19
N ILE A 93 12.86 1.90 -13.49
CA ILE A 93 14.15 2.33 -14.01
C ILE A 93 14.06 3.80 -14.33
N ASP A 94 14.76 4.62 -13.56
CA ASP A 94 14.64 6.09 -13.60
C ASP A 94 14.98 6.71 -14.97
N VAL A 95 15.95 6.16 -15.70
CA VAL A 95 16.37 6.68 -17.01
C VAL A 95 15.41 6.32 -18.16
N MET A 96 14.45 5.43 -17.91
CA MET A 96 13.42 5.03 -18.87
C MET A 96 12.19 5.92 -18.77
N THR A 97 11.37 5.93 -19.83
CA THR A 97 10.05 6.56 -19.82
C THR A 97 9.03 5.67 -19.06
N ALA A 98 7.85 6.23 -18.75
CA ALA A 98 6.75 5.45 -18.21
C ALA A 98 6.41 4.26 -19.13
N ALA A 99 6.23 4.51 -20.42
CA ALA A 99 5.90 3.46 -21.38
C ALA A 99 6.96 2.36 -21.44
N GLU A 100 8.25 2.71 -21.47
CA GLU A 100 9.34 1.75 -21.44
C GLU A 100 9.33 0.88 -20.17
N ASN A 101 9.06 1.48 -18.99
CA ASN A 101 8.93 0.75 -17.73
C ASN A 101 7.71 -0.19 -17.71
N ILE A 102 6.59 0.23 -18.28
CA ILE A 102 5.34 -0.55 -18.33
C ILE A 102 5.53 -1.83 -19.14
N ILE A 103 6.20 -1.75 -20.29
CA ILE A 103 6.38 -2.89 -21.20
C ILE A 103 7.62 -3.72 -20.89
N LEU A 104 8.50 -3.25 -20.02
CA LEU A 104 9.75 -3.92 -19.70
C LEU A 104 9.52 -5.37 -19.23
N GLY A 105 10.14 -6.34 -19.91
CA GLY A 105 10.04 -7.76 -19.59
C GLY A 105 8.79 -8.45 -20.12
N LEU A 106 7.94 -7.76 -20.90
CA LEU A 106 6.86 -8.43 -21.62
C LEU A 106 7.45 -9.28 -22.78
N LYS A 107 6.89 -10.46 -22.98
CA LYS A 107 7.18 -11.25 -24.17
C LYS A 107 6.50 -10.57 -25.37
N GLY A 108 7.25 -10.14 -26.35
CA GLY A 108 6.75 -9.48 -27.54
C GLY A 108 7.50 -9.90 -28.81
N ASN A 109 7.04 -9.43 -29.96
CA ASN A 109 7.72 -9.57 -31.24
C ASN A 109 9.07 -8.82 -31.22
N ALA A 110 10.01 -9.23 -32.07
CA ALA A 110 11.35 -8.65 -32.17
C ALA A 110 11.36 -7.15 -32.50
N VAL A 111 10.25 -6.58 -32.96
CA VAL A 111 10.06 -5.14 -33.24
C VAL A 111 8.90 -4.64 -32.37
N LEU A 112 9.21 -3.71 -31.46
CA LEU A 112 8.24 -3.02 -30.62
C LEU A 112 7.67 -1.80 -31.35
N ASP A 113 6.35 -1.78 -31.54
CA ASP A 113 5.66 -0.57 -32.04
C ASP A 113 5.34 0.36 -30.85
N MET A 114 6.27 1.26 -30.55
CA MET A 114 6.13 2.23 -29.45
C MET A 114 4.94 3.16 -29.63
N LYS A 115 4.50 3.47 -30.87
CA LYS A 115 3.30 4.29 -31.11
C LYS A 115 2.05 3.58 -30.61
N LYS A 116 1.93 2.28 -30.91
CA LYS A 116 0.83 1.45 -30.40
C LYS A 116 0.88 1.34 -28.88
N VAL A 117 2.06 1.11 -28.29
CA VAL A 117 2.24 1.03 -26.83
C VAL A 117 1.78 2.32 -26.15
N HIS A 118 2.20 3.50 -26.66
CA HIS A 118 1.77 4.79 -26.12
C HIS A 118 0.26 4.96 -26.21
N LYS A 119 -0.36 4.56 -27.33
CA LYS A 119 -1.81 4.62 -27.50
C LYS A 119 -2.54 3.72 -26.50
N ASP A 120 -2.13 2.45 -26.39
CA ASP A 120 -2.75 1.48 -25.49
C ASP A 120 -2.63 1.92 -24.01
N ILE A 121 -1.49 2.52 -23.63
CA ILE A 121 -1.29 3.09 -22.30
C ILE A 121 -2.19 4.30 -22.08
N GLN A 122 -2.29 5.20 -23.08
CA GLN A 122 -3.14 6.38 -22.99
C GLN A 122 -4.62 6.01 -22.81
N GLU A 123 -5.08 4.97 -23.50
CA GLU A 123 -6.45 4.45 -23.33
C GLU A 123 -6.72 3.98 -21.89
N LEU A 124 -5.73 3.37 -21.21
CA LEU A 124 -5.85 3.01 -19.80
C LEU A 124 -5.82 4.25 -18.88
N VAL A 125 -4.95 5.20 -19.18
CA VAL A 125 -4.84 6.48 -18.47
C VAL A 125 -6.17 7.22 -18.50
N ASP A 126 -6.76 7.37 -19.69
CA ASP A 126 -8.03 8.07 -19.88
C ASP A 126 -9.20 7.32 -19.24
N ARG A 127 -9.20 5.97 -19.34
CA ARG A 127 -10.26 5.12 -18.79
C ARG A 127 -10.43 5.24 -17.29
N TYR A 128 -9.32 5.31 -16.54
CA TYR A 128 -9.33 5.33 -15.09
C TYR A 128 -9.08 6.71 -14.48
N GLY A 129 -8.76 7.71 -15.31
CA GLY A 129 -8.50 9.09 -14.86
C GLY A 129 -7.12 9.28 -14.24
N PHE A 130 -6.11 8.55 -14.70
CA PHE A 130 -4.74 8.73 -14.24
C PHE A 130 -4.13 10.04 -14.78
N ASP A 131 -3.23 10.62 -14.01
CA ASP A 131 -2.37 11.75 -14.45
C ASP A 131 -0.98 11.20 -14.81
N LEU A 132 -0.82 10.75 -16.06
CA LEU A 132 0.40 10.14 -16.56
C LEU A 132 0.64 10.43 -18.02
N ASP A 133 1.81 10.99 -18.35
CA ASP A 133 2.33 11.05 -19.72
C ASP A 133 3.21 9.81 -19.98
N PRO A 134 2.83 8.91 -20.92
CA PRO A 134 3.62 7.74 -21.26
C PRO A 134 5.05 8.04 -21.73
N ALA A 135 5.30 9.24 -22.26
CA ALA A 135 6.62 9.66 -22.77
C ALA A 135 7.52 10.28 -21.69
N GLN A 136 6.97 10.63 -20.52
CA GLN A 136 7.72 11.26 -19.44
C GLN A 136 8.78 10.30 -18.86
N LYS A 137 9.97 10.82 -18.59
CA LYS A 137 11.06 10.08 -17.93
C LYS A 137 10.79 9.93 -16.43
N VAL A 138 11.00 8.73 -15.89
CA VAL A 138 10.66 8.41 -14.49
C VAL A 138 11.44 9.27 -13.48
N TYR A 139 12.69 9.67 -13.76
CA TYR A 139 13.46 10.53 -12.86
C TYR A 139 12.87 11.96 -12.70
N THR A 140 12.00 12.41 -13.64
CA THR A 140 11.33 13.71 -13.56
C THR A 140 9.96 13.63 -12.86
N MET A 141 9.52 12.43 -12.48
CA MET A 141 8.20 12.19 -11.93
C MET A 141 8.15 12.43 -10.43
N SER A 142 7.01 12.93 -9.96
CA SER A 142 6.65 12.91 -8.54
C SER A 142 6.48 11.47 -8.03
N VAL A 143 6.44 11.31 -6.71
CA VAL A 143 6.19 10.01 -6.06
C VAL A 143 4.84 9.44 -6.50
N SER A 144 3.81 10.28 -6.56
CA SER A 144 2.46 9.93 -7.00
C SER A 144 2.45 9.44 -8.46
N GLN A 145 3.14 10.12 -9.35
CA GLN A 145 3.28 9.70 -10.75
C GLN A 145 4.02 8.37 -10.88
N LYS A 146 5.10 8.15 -10.12
CA LYS A 146 5.81 6.86 -10.08
C LYS A 146 4.89 5.72 -9.64
N GLN A 147 4.04 5.97 -8.64
CA GLN A 147 3.03 5.00 -8.21
C GLN A 147 2.01 4.72 -9.32
N THR A 148 1.56 5.75 -10.01
CA THR A 148 0.67 5.61 -11.17
C THR A 148 1.29 4.72 -12.24
N VAL A 149 2.58 4.90 -12.57
CA VAL A 149 3.30 4.01 -13.50
C VAL A 149 3.23 2.54 -13.07
N GLU A 150 3.45 2.23 -11.78
CA GLU A 150 3.36 0.85 -11.28
C GLU A 150 1.93 0.29 -11.40
N ILE A 151 0.90 1.09 -11.11
CA ILE A 151 -0.51 0.66 -11.24
C ILE A 151 -0.83 0.39 -12.72
N VAL A 152 -0.53 1.34 -13.61
CA VAL A 152 -0.78 1.23 -15.06
C VAL A 152 0.00 0.04 -15.65
N LYS A 153 1.22 -0.20 -15.20
CA LYS A 153 2.01 -1.38 -15.56
C LYS A 153 1.30 -2.70 -15.23
N MET A 154 0.67 -2.81 -14.04
CA MET A 154 -0.11 -3.99 -13.68
C MET A 154 -1.35 -4.13 -14.55
N LEU A 155 -2.07 -3.02 -14.81
CA LEU A 155 -3.26 -3.00 -15.67
C LEU A 155 -2.95 -3.37 -17.11
N TYR A 156 -1.89 -2.79 -17.69
CA TYR A 156 -1.44 -3.07 -19.05
C TYR A 156 -1.09 -4.56 -19.26
N ARG A 157 -0.61 -5.19 -18.21
CA ARG A 157 -0.30 -6.62 -18.17
C ARG A 157 -1.51 -7.51 -17.88
N GLY A 158 -2.73 -6.93 -17.76
CA GLY A 158 -3.98 -7.67 -17.60
C GLY A 158 -4.30 -8.08 -16.16
N ALA A 159 -3.73 -7.43 -15.15
CA ALA A 159 -4.07 -7.72 -13.76
C ALA A 159 -5.55 -7.41 -13.47
N ASN A 160 -6.25 -8.39 -12.91
CA ASN A 160 -7.64 -8.30 -12.47
C ASN A 160 -7.78 -8.32 -10.94
N ILE A 161 -6.73 -8.74 -10.26
CA ILE A 161 -6.58 -8.70 -8.80
C ILE A 161 -5.35 -7.84 -8.52
N LEU A 162 -5.54 -6.74 -7.80
CA LEU A 162 -4.48 -5.80 -7.47
C LEU A 162 -4.24 -5.78 -5.96
N ILE A 163 -2.98 -5.84 -5.58
CA ILE A 163 -2.53 -5.75 -4.18
C ILE A 163 -1.67 -4.50 -4.07
N LEU A 164 -2.04 -3.58 -3.19
CA LEU A 164 -1.30 -2.35 -2.91
C LEU A 164 -0.80 -2.38 -1.46
N ASP A 165 0.51 -2.28 -1.29
CA ASP A 165 1.16 -2.28 0.03
C ASP A 165 1.50 -0.86 0.45
N GLU A 166 0.79 -0.32 1.45
CA GLU A 166 0.92 1.04 2.01
C GLU A 166 0.90 2.15 0.92
N PRO A 167 -0.13 2.17 0.02
CA PRO A 167 -0.09 3.02 -1.17
C PRO A 167 -0.12 4.53 -0.88
N THR A 168 -0.51 4.93 0.31
CA THR A 168 -0.68 6.34 0.69
C THR A 168 0.42 6.86 1.62
N ALA A 169 1.45 6.05 1.90
CA ALA A 169 2.45 6.37 2.93
C ALA A 169 3.22 7.68 2.69
N VAL A 170 3.40 8.06 1.42
CA VAL A 170 4.22 9.21 0.99
C VAL A 170 3.44 10.22 0.15
N LEU A 171 2.11 10.08 0.07
CA LEU A 171 1.24 10.96 -0.70
C LEU A 171 0.72 12.12 0.15
N THR A 172 0.51 13.26 -0.50
CA THR A 172 -0.26 14.37 0.08
C THR A 172 -1.75 14.01 0.15
N PRO A 173 -2.56 14.68 0.99
CA PRO A 173 -4.00 14.44 1.05
C PRO A 173 -4.70 14.51 -0.32
N GLN A 174 -4.35 15.50 -1.14
CA GLN A 174 -4.93 15.69 -2.48
C GLN A 174 -4.55 14.56 -3.45
N GLU A 175 -3.35 13.99 -3.30
CA GLU A 175 -2.92 12.82 -4.10
C GLU A 175 -3.61 11.55 -3.61
N VAL A 176 -3.90 11.42 -2.31
CA VAL A 176 -4.69 10.33 -1.74
C VAL A 176 -6.10 10.33 -2.31
N ASP A 177 -6.77 11.49 -2.34
CA ASP A 177 -8.13 11.64 -2.89
C ASP A 177 -8.18 11.16 -4.36
N LYS A 178 -7.22 11.59 -5.18
CA LYS A 178 -7.09 11.15 -6.59
C LYS A 178 -6.86 9.65 -6.71
N LEU A 179 -5.97 9.09 -5.89
CA LEU A 179 -5.74 7.65 -5.87
C LEU A 179 -7.02 6.89 -5.52
N PHE A 180 -7.78 7.36 -4.54
CA PHE A 180 -9.04 6.73 -4.14
C PHE A 180 -10.08 6.76 -5.25
N GLU A 181 -10.19 7.87 -5.99
CA GLU A 181 -11.06 7.97 -7.15
C GLU A 181 -10.70 6.91 -8.22
N VAL A 182 -9.41 6.79 -8.54
CA VAL A 182 -8.91 5.78 -9.48
C VAL A 182 -9.21 4.37 -8.99
N LEU A 183 -8.99 4.06 -7.72
CA LEU A 183 -9.26 2.72 -7.16
C LEU A 183 -10.76 2.40 -7.17
N ARG A 184 -11.64 3.40 -6.91
CA ARG A 184 -13.10 3.23 -7.05
C ARG A 184 -13.49 2.94 -8.50
N ASN A 185 -12.94 3.67 -9.48
CA ASN A 185 -13.18 3.42 -10.91
C ASN A 185 -12.76 1.99 -11.32
N MET A 186 -11.62 1.51 -10.81
CA MET A 186 -11.15 0.15 -11.07
C MET A 186 -12.03 -0.91 -10.41
N ARG A 187 -12.51 -0.68 -9.19
CA ARG A 187 -13.48 -1.55 -8.51
C ARG A 187 -14.77 -1.64 -9.31
N ASP A 188 -15.31 -0.51 -9.76
CA ASP A 188 -16.55 -0.43 -10.52
C ASP A 188 -16.44 -1.10 -11.90
N ASP A 189 -15.22 -1.16 -12.45
CA ASP A 189 -14.85 -1.97 -13.63
C ASP A 189 -14.70 -3.48 -13.32
N GLY A 190 -15.03 -3.90 -12.10
CA GLY A 190 -15.06 -5.31 -11.68
C GLY A 190 -13.72 -5.88 -11.20
N ARG A 191 -12.70 -5.07 -10.99
CA ARG A 191 -11.43 -5.53 -10.46
C ARG A 191 -11.52 -5.79 -8.95
N ALA A 192 -10.78 -6.78 -8.47
CA ALA A 192 -10.62 -7.03 -7.05
C ALA A 192 -9.38 -6.29 -6.55
N ILE A 193 -9.51 -5.51 -5.47
CA ILE A 193 -8.42 -4.69 -4.94
C ILE A 193 -8.20 -5.05 -3.48
N ILE A 194 -6.95 -5.33 -3.11
CA ILE A 194 -6.54 -5.57 -1.73
C ILE A 194 -5.58 -4.45 -1.34
N ILE A 195 -5.88 -3.74 -0.27
CA ILE A 195 -5.05 -2.66 0.25
C ILE A 195 -4.49 -3.06 1.61
N ILE A 196 -3.18 -3.02 1.76
CA ILE A 196 -2.53 -3.15 3.06
C ILE A 196 -2.27 -1.74 3.58
N THR A 197 -2.83 -1.41 4.73
CA THR A 197 -2.59 -0.13 5.39
C THR A 197 -2.79 -0.26 6.90
N HIS A 198 -2.31 0.70 7.65
CA HIS A 198 -2.59 0.87 9.08
C HIS A 198 -3.39 2.15 9.37
N LYS A 199 -3.77 2.91 8.34
CA LYS A 199 -4.48 4.18 8.45
C LYS A 199 -5.99 3.96 8.44
N LEU A 200 -6.60 3.92 9.63
CA LEU A 200 -8.00 3.55 9.82
C LEU A 200 -8.99 4.45 9.08
N ASN A 201 -8.72 5.77 9.03
CA ASN A 201 -9.59 6.72 8.33
C ASN A 201 -9.65 6.43 6.82
N GLU A 202 -8.50 6.11 6.20
CA GLU A 202 -8.43 5.75 4.79
C GLU A 202 -9.21 4.46 4.49
N VAL A 203 -9.14 3.51 5.41
CA VAL A 203 -9.89 2.25 5.32
C VAL A 203 -11.39 2.50 5.35
N LEU A 204 -11.87 3.32 6.30
CA LEU A 204 -13.28 3.66 6.44
C LEU A 204 -13.82 4.46 5.25
N GLU A 205 -12.96 5.22 4.58
CA GLU A 205 -13.34 6.03 3.43
C GLU A 205 -13.40 5.23 2.11
N LEU A 206 -12.44 4.31 1.91
CA LEU A 206 -12.22 3.70 0.61
C LEU A 206 -12.79 2.27 0.49
N SER A 207 -12.70 1.48 1.57
CA SER A 207 -12.91 0.03 1.46
C SER A 207 -14.38 -0.37 1.55
N ASP A 208 -14.75 -1.44 0.87
CA ASP A 208 -16.06 -2.07 1.03
C ASP A 208 -16.07 -2.98 2.27
N ARG A 209 -14.96 -3.69 2.49
CA ARG A 209 -14.77 -4.60 3.64
C ARG A 209 -13.37 -4.46 4.22
N VAL A 210 -13.27 -4.83 5.48
CA VAL A 210 -12.01 -4.77 6.26
C VAL A 210 -11.74 -6.12 6.88
N ALA A 211 -10.61 -6.73 6.56
CA ALA A 211 -10.11 -7.95 7.18
C ALA A 211 -8.99 -7.62 8.16
N ILE A 212 -8.96 -8.26 9.32
CA ILE A 212 -7.99 -7.99 10.37
C ILE A 212 -7.10 -9.21 10.62
N LEU A 213 -5.77 -8.97 10.59
CA LEU A 213 -4.77 -9.92 11.04
C LEU A 213 -4.14 -9.45 12.35
N ARG A 214 -3.97 -10.36 13.29
CA ARG A 214 -3.30 -10.11 14.56
C ARG A 214 -2.43 -11.31 14.94
N LYS A 215 -1.13 -11.06 15.16
CA LYS A 215 -0.14 -12.09 15.56
C LYS A 215 -0.20 -13.35 14.66
N GLY A 216 -0.25 -13.14 13.36
CA GLY A 216 -0.29 -14.22 12.35
C GLY A 216 -1.64 -14.91 12.19
N LYS A 217 -2.70 -14.48 12.88
CA LYS A 217 -4.05 -15.09 12.82
C LYS A 217 -5.06 -14.15 12.18
N TYR A 218 -6.00 -14.73 11.46
CA TYR A 218 -7.18 -14.02 10.97
C TYR A 218 -8.20 -13.85 12.10
N ILE A 219 -8.57 -12.60 12.39
CA ILE A 219 -9.49 -12.25 13.48
C ILE A 219 -10.92 -12.17 12.95
N GLY A 220 -11.12 -11.62 11.78
CA GLY A 220 -12.43 -11.47 11.18
C GLY A 220 -12.44 -10.50 10.00
N THR A 221 -13.60 -10.38 9.37
CA THR A 221 -13.89 -9.37 8.33
C THR A 221 -15.19 -8.67 8.67
N LEU A 222 -15.19 -7.35 8.57
CA LEU A 222 -16.35 -6.49 8.75
C LEU A 222 -16.72 -5.80 7.44
N GLN A 223 -18.00 -5.43 7.28
CA GLN A 223 -18.41 -4.41 6.31
C GLN A 223 -17.91 -3.06 6.82
N THR A 224 -17.36 -2.24 5.95
CA THR A 224 -16.84 -0.92 6.36
C THR A 224 -17.94 -0.01 6.88
N SER A 225 -19.16 -0.14 6.36
CA SER A 225 -20.35 0.59 6.83
C SER A 225 -20.75 0.30 8.28
N GLU A 226 -20.27 -0.80 8.85
CA GLU A 226 -20.54 -1.23 10.23
C GLU A 226 -19.32 -1.02 11.14
N ALA A 227 -18.20 -0.59 10.59
CA ALA A 227 -16.93 -0.41 11.30
C ALA A 227 -16.76 1.01 11.84
N THR A 228 -16.13 1.13 12.99
CA THR A 228 -15.67 2.40 13.55
C THR A 228 -14.17 2.32 13.85
N VAL A 229 -13.51 3.47 14.04
CA VAL A 229 -12.10 3.51 14.43
C VAL A 229 -11.85 2.70 15.69
N GLU A 230 -12.75 2.80 16.66
CA GLU A 230 -12.67 2.08 17.95
C GLU A 230 -12.78 0.57 17.75
N SER A 231 -13.79 0.11 16.96
CA SER A 231 -14.01 -1.32 16.72
C SER A 231 -12.84 -1.94 15.96
N LEU A 232 -12.29 -1.25 14.97
CA LEU A 232 -11.13 -1.70 14.21
C LEU A 232 -9.88 -1.75 15.09
N THR A 233 -9.67 -0.73 15.95
CA THR A 233 -8.55 -0.68 16.89
C THR A 233 -8.64 -1.84 17.88
N GLU A 234 -9.82 -2.07 18.48
CA GLU A 234 -10.03 -3.18 19.41
C GLU A 234 -9.71 -4.54 18.76
N MET A 235 -10.16 -4.77 17.53
CA MET A 235 -9.85 -6.00 16.80
C MET A 235 -8.36 -6.15 16.48
N MET A 236 -7.67 -5.05 16.15
CA MET A 236 -6.25 -5.06 15.83
C MET A 236 -5.38 -5.35 17.05
N VAL A 237 -5.65 -4.67 18.17
CA VAL A 237 -4.87 -4.76 19.42
C VAL A 237 -5.35 -5.94 20.29
N GLY A 238 -6.66 -6.18 20.34
CA GLY A 238 -7.29 -7.24 21.11
C GLY A 238 -7.74 -6.83 22.48
N GLU A 239 -7.64 -5.56 22.80
CA GLU A 239 -8.08 -4.96 24.07
C GLU A 239 -8.83 -3.66 23.76
N LYS A 240 -9.77 -3.27 24.62
CA LYS A 240 -10.38 -1.95 24.53
C LYS A 240 -9.33 -0.89 24.77
N VAL A 241 -8.99 -0.14 23.74
CA VAL A 241 -8.06 0.98 23.85
C VAL A 241 -8.86 2.22 24.14
N SER A 242 -8.67 2.82 25.33
CA SER A 242 -9.15 4.19 25.56
C SER A 242 -8.22 5.16 24.84
N LEU A 243 -8.79 5.94 23.92
CA LEU A 243 -8.09 7.05 23.26
C LEU A 243 -7.98 8.29 24.17
N ASP A 244 -8.63 8.25 25.34
CA ASP A 244 -8.50 9.28 26.38
C ASP A 244 -7.14 9.16 27.06
N ILE A 245 -6.20 9.93 26.58
CA ILE A 245 -4.86 10.04 27.17
C ILE A 245 -4.96 11.00 28.35
N ASN A 246 -5.02 10.47 29.58
CA ASN A 246 -4.86 11.30 30.77
C ASN A 246 -3.40 11.76 30.86
N ARG A 247 -3.16 13.01 30.46
CA ARG A 247 -1.82 13.63 30.54
C ARG A 247 -1.69 14.31 31.89
N PRO A 248 -0.84 13.78 32.81
CA PRO A 248 -0.53 14.51 34.02
C PRO A 248 0.12 15.84 33.68
N MET A 249 -0.18 16.89 34.45
CA MET A 249 0.48 18.18 34.29
C MET A 249 1.99 18.00 34.50
N PRO A 250 2.81 18.57 33.61
CA PRO A 250 4.25 18.44 33.77
C PRO A 250 4.74 19.08 35.08
N HIS A 251 5.60 18.36 35.77
CA HIS A 251 6.25 18.82 36.99
C HIS A 251 7.71 19.19 36.67
N ASP A 252 8.23 20.22 37.34
CA ASP A 252 9.61 20.67 37.24
C ASP A 252 10.03 21.08 35.79
N LEU A 253 9.37 22.11 35.27
CA LEU A 253 9.60 22.69 33.93
C LEU A 253 10.98 23.35 33.83
N LYS A 254 12.05 22.58 34.03
CA LYS A 254 13.42 23.07 33.77
C LYS A 254 13.74 22.93 32.29
N LYS A 255 14.19 24.03 31.69
CA LYS A 255 14.70 24.04 30.32
C LYS A 255 15.82 23.00 30.17
N ARG A 256 15.69 22.08 29.22
CA ARG A 256 16.63 20.98 28.95
C ARG A 256 17.35 21.13 27.64
N LEU A 257 16.71 21.72 26.65
CA LEU A 257 17.26 21.96 25.32
C LEU A 257 16.84 23.35 24.86
N THR A 258 17.81 24.07 24.27
CA THR A 258 17.54 25.33 23.56
C THR A 258 18.22 25.26 22.21
N ILE A 259 17.45 25.41 21.16
CA ILE A 259 17.89 25.54 19.79
C ILE A 259 17.68 27.00 19.39
N ASN A 260 18.75 27.68 18.92
CA ASN A 260 18.70 29.09 18.54
C ASN A 260 19.20 29.29 17.11
N ASN A 261 18.34 29.81 16.25
CA ASN A 261 18.65 30.26 14.89
C ASN A 261 19.52 29.25 14.08
N ILE A 262 19.14 27.97 14.12
CA ILE A 262 19.82 26.96 13.32
C ILE A 262 19.44 27.17 11.86
N THR A 263 20.46 27.34 11.02
CA THR A 263 20.35 27.33 9.56
C THR A 263 21.27 26.22 9.05
N CYS A 264 20.76 25.35 8.19
CA CYS A 264 21.49 24.25 7.59
C CYS A 264 21.38 24.28 6.08
N THR A 265 22.49 23.98 5.39
CA THR A 265 22.57 23.92 3.94
C THR A 265 22.98 22.50 3.54
N ASN A 266 22.30 21.91 2.56
CA ASN A 266 22.66 20.58 2.04
C ASN A 266 23.91 20.63 1.14
N GLU A 267 24.36 19.47 0.65
CA GLU A 267 25.52 19.34 -0.23
C GLU A 267 25.38 20.11 -1.56
N ASP A 268 24.15 20.38 -2.00
CA ASP A 268 23.84 21.13 -3.22
C ASP A 268 23.79 22.66 -2.98
N GLY A 269 24.05 23.12 -1.76
CA GLY A 269 24.03 24.53 -1.38
C GLY A 269 22.65 25.11 -1.14
N LEU A 270 21.61 24.29 -1.05
CA LEU A 270 20.24 24.73 -0.74
C LEU A 270 20.01 24.78 0.77
N HIS A 271 19.36 25.86 1.24
CA HIS A 271 18.93 25.97 2.63
C HIS A 271 17.81 24.96 2.91
N VAL A 272 18.05 24.01 3.79
CA VAL A 272 17.09 22.97 4.22
C VAL A 272 16.46 23.30 5.58
N LEU A 273 17.16 24.09 6.38
CA LEU A 273 16.63 24.72 7.60
C LEU A 273 17.02 26.21 7.59
N GLU A 274 16.12 27.08 8.01
CA GLU A 274 16.37 28.51 8.08
C GLU A 274 15.82 29.09 9.39
N ASN A 275 16.73 29.64 10.21
CA ASN A 275 16.42 30.33 11.47
C ASN A 275 15.51 29.54 12.44
N VAL A 276 15.71 28.20 12.51
CA VAL A 276 14.89 27.35 13.38
C VAL A 276 15.29 27.56 14.84
N SER A 277 14.30 27.91 15.68
CA SER A 277 14.49 28.10 17.11
C SER A 277 13.34 27.47 17.88
N PHE A 278 13.68 26.70 18.93
CA PHE A 278 12.69 26.15 19.86
C PHE A 278 13.37 25.75 21.18
N GLU A 279 12.56 25.52 22.19
CA GLU A 279 13.00 25.09 23.51
C GLU A 279 12.24 23.82 23.93
N ALA A 280 12.89 22.95 24.69
CA ALA A 280 12.24 21.80 25.30
C ALA A 280 12.53 21.77 26.81
N PHE A 281 11.48 21.44 27.57
CA PHE A 281 11.49 21.47 29.03
C PHE A 281 11.42 20.07 29.62
N GLY A 282 11.93 19.91 30.83
CA GLY A 282 11.78 18.65 31.58
C GLY A 282 10.31 18.42 31.95
N GLY A 283 9.83 17.19 31.79
CA GLY A 283 8.46 16.80 32.10
C GLY A 283 7.43 17.09 31.01
N GLU A 284 7.83 17.65 29.87
CA GLU A 284 6.95 17.81 28.70
C GLU A 284 7.29 16.80 27.58
N VAL A 285 6.36 16.63 26.67
CA VAL A 285 6.56 15.95 25.40
C VAL A 285 6.41 17.00 24.30
N LEU A 286 7.53 17.40 23.68
CA LEU A 286 7.54 18.30 22.52
C LEU A 286 7.40 17.48 21.24
N GLY A 287 6.34 17.74 20.48
CA GLY A 287 6.12 17.12 19.17
C GLY A 287 6.73 17.97 18.06
N VAL A 288 7.52 17.34 17.18
CA VAL A 288 8.02 17.97 15.94
C VAL A 288 7.26 17.35 14.77
N ALA A 289 6.46 18.16 14.06
CA ALA A 289 5.65 17.73 12.95
C ALA A 289 6.07 18.42 11.65
N GLY A 290 5.94 17.71 10.53
CA GLY A 290 6.22 18.23 9.19
C GLY A 290 5.99 17.15 8.13
N ILE A 291 5.85 17.57 6.89
CA ILE A 291 5.80 16.67 5.74
C ILE A 291 7.22 16.19 5.37
N SER A 292 7.32 15.18 4.52
CA SER A 292 8.62 14.70 4.02
C SER A 292 9.39 15.85 3.36
N GLY A 293 10.67 16.01 3.73
CA GLY A 293 11.52 17.10 3.20
C GLY A 293 11.39 18.45 3.96
N SER A 294 10.69 18.47 5.10
CA SER A 294 10.58 19.70 5.93
C SER A 294 11.77 19.94 6.86
N GLY A 295 12.86 19.19 6.74
CA GLY A 295 14.10 19.42 7.49
C GLY A 295 14.15 18.74 8.87
N GLN A 296 13.25 17.77 9.16
CA GLN A 296 13.31 17.06 10.45
C GLN A 296 14.51 16.13 10.57
N LYS A 297 15.10 15.70 9.46
CA LYS A 297 16.22 14.78 9.41
C LYS A 297 17.56 15.51 9.61
N GLU A 298 17.64 16.72 9.16
CA GLU A 298 18.80 17.60 9.24
C GLU A 298 18.99 18.16 10.65
#